data_28ab9d69becd854a5645e35364cfcf9b
#
_entry.id   28ab9d69becd854a5645e35364cfcf9b
#
_cell.length_a   1.000
_cell.length_b   1.000
_cell.length_c   1.000
_cell.angle_alpha   90.00
_cell.angle_beta   90.00
_cell.angle_gamma   90.00
#
_symmetry.space_group_name_H-M   'P 1'
#
loop_
_entity.id
_entity.type
_entity.pdbx_description
1 polymer ?
#
loop_
_entity_poly.entity_id
_entity_poly.type
_entity_poly.pdbx_seq_one_letter_code
_entity_poly.pdbx_strand_id
1 'polypeptide(L)'
;MELTSIIKSPILTEKTDRLRANEKNPVFVFKVDYAANKFQIKEAVETIFQVKVASVNTIKVDKKPKKVGRFQGFTTRYKKALVTLSEGTLNYLPESNEAAKVVSEEEKTKKEEKAKRASDVEAKVAKKLAAKKVSAPKQAGAKAKTVQRRKVGGE
;
A
#
# COMPACT_ATOMS: atom_id res chain seq x y z
N MET A 1 36.47 12.01 -4.90
CA MET A 1 35.15 12.19 -5.55
C MET A 1 34.27 12.87 -4.54
N GLU A 2 33.63 13.95 -4.87
CA GLU A 2 32.72 14.65 -3.92
C GLU A 2 31.50 13.76 -3.65
N LEU A 3 31.11 13.63 -2.38
CA LEU A 3 29.99 12.77 -1.97
C LEU A 3 28.67 13.18 -2.63
N THR A 4 28.47 14.48 -2.83
CA THR A 4 27.28 15.04 -3.48
C THR A 4 27.17 14.67 -4.97
N SER A 5 28.29 14.47 -5.67
CA SER A 5 28.32 14.10 -7.10
C SER A 5 28.07 12.61 -7.34
N ILE A 6 28.17 11.77 -6.32
CA ILE A 6 28.00 10.33 -6.41
C ILE A 6 26.55 9.95 -6.72
N ILE A 7 25.58 10.59 -6.06
CA ILE A 7 24.15 10.31 -6.23
C ILE A 7 23.59 11.28 -7.26
N LYS A 8 23.14 10.75 -8.42
CA LYS A 8 22.60 11.57 -9.52
C LYS A 8 21.11 11.79 -9.43
N SER A 9 20.34 10.72 -9.17
CA SER A 9 18.88 10.82 -9.06
C SER A 9 18.30 9.54 -8.44
N PRO A 10 17.15 9.60 -7.77
CA PRO A 10 16.41 8.41 -7.39
C PRO A 10 15.80 7.73 -8.63
N ILE A 11 15.58 6.43 -8.56
CA ILE A 11 14.87 5.65 -9.58
C ILE A 11 13.53 5.24 -8.99
N LEU A 12 12.47 5.85 -9.51
CA LEU A 12 11.09 5.61 -9.09
C LEU A 12 10.37 4.73 -10.12
N THR A 13 9.99 3.56 -9.71
CA THR A 13 9.21 2.61 -10.51
C THR A 13 8.33 1.81 -9.55
N GLU A 14 7.26 1.20 -10.02
CA GLU A 14 6.39 0.35 -9.20
C GLU A 14 7.18 -0.72 -8.41
N LYS A 15 8.20 -1.32 -9.04
CA LYS A 15 9.09 -2.27 -8.37
C LYS A 15 9.87 -1.64 -7.22
N THR A 16 10.38 -0.42 -7.40
CA THR A 16 11.13 0.29 -6.35
C THR A 16 10.21 0.74 -5.22
N ASP A 17 8.96 1.07 -5.52
CA ASP A 17 7.97 1.43 -4.50
C ASP A 17 7.60 0.23 -3.64
N ARG A 18 7.41 -0.94 -4.23
CA ARG A 18 7.22 -2.20 -3.49
C ARG A 18 8.41 -2.54 -2.58
N LEU A 19 9.65 -2.29 -3.04
CA LEU A 19 10.86 -2.53 -2.25
C LEU A 19 10.99 -1.51 -1.10
N ARG A 20 10.56 -0.27 -1.30
CA ARG A 20 10.53 0.78 -0.29
C ARG A 20 9.47 0.54 0.78
N ALA A 21 8.33 -0.02 0.40
CA ALA A 21 7.22 -0.32 1.31
C ALA A 21 7.50 -1.48 2.27
N ASN A 22 8.65 -2.14 2.17
CA ASN A 22 9.03 -3.21 3.08
C ASN A 22 9.43 -2.64 4.44
N GLU A 23 8.62 -2.87 5.47
CA GLU A 23 8.80 -2.31 6.82
C GLU A 23 10.10 -2.76 7.51
N LYS A 24 10.52 -4.02 7.31
CA LYS A 24 11.71 -4.56 8.00
C LYS A 24 13.02 -4.03 7.41
N ASN A 25 13.12 -4.01 6.08
CA ASN A 25 14.33 -3.62 5.36
C ASN A 25 13.94 -2.82 4.12
N PRO A 26 13.64 -1.53 4.23
CA PRO A 26 13.29 -0.70 3.09
C PRO A 26 14.49 -0.58 2.15
N VAL A 27 14.25 -0.80 0.85
CA VAL A 27 15.29 -0.72 -0.18
C VAL A 27 15.00 0.46 -1.10
N PHE A 28 15.96 1.38 -1.18
CA PHE A 28 15.91 2.54 -2.05
C PHE A 28 16.84 2.36 -3.24
N VAL A 29 16.42 2.82 -4.40
CA VAL A 29 17.19 2.66 -5.63
C VAL A 29 17.59 4.01 -6.19
N PHE A 30 18.91 4.19 -6.36
CA PHE A 30 19.49 5.42 -6.90
C PHE A 30 20.27 5.15 -8.19
N LYS A 31 20.22 6.12 -9.09
CA LYS A 31 21.17 6.24 -10.19
C LYS A 31 22.40 6.94 -9.64
N VAL A 32 23.54 6.25 -9.68
CA VAL A 32 24.80 6.75 -9.14
C VAL A 32 25.86 6.87 -10.24
N ASP A 33 26.96 7.52 -9.91
CA ASP A 33 28.05 7.60 -10.83
C ASP A 33 28.64 6.23 -11.16
N TYR A 34 29.09 6.05 -12.40
CA TYR A 34 29.55 4.75 -12.88
C TYR A 34 30.85 4.30 -12.20
N ALA A 35 31.71 5.26 -11.83
CA ALA A 35 33.00 4.99 -11.17
C ALA A 35 32.86 4.72 -9.66
N ALA A 36 31.76 5.20 -9.01
CA ALA A 36 31.61 5.12 -7.57
C ALA A 36 31.60 3.69 -7.02
N ASN A 37 32.31 3.45 -5.91
CA ASN A 37 32.37 2.19 -5.18
C ASN A 37 31.22 2.08 -4.16
N LYS A 38 30.94 0.84 -3.69
CA LYS A 38 29.89 0.58 -2.69
C LYS A 38 30.09 1.38 -1.39
N PHE A 39 31.33 1.50 -0.91
CA PHE A 39 31.66 2.25 0.30
C PHE A 39 31.38 3.75 0.14
N GLN A 40 31.78 4.31 -0.98
CA GLN A 40 31.51 5.72 -1.31
C GLN A 40 30.01 5.99 -1.44
N ILE A 41 29.26 5.06 -2.03
CA ILE A 41 27.80 5.16 -2.14
C ILE A 41 27.15 5.11 -0.75
N LYS A 42 27.61 4.20 0.12
CA LYS A 42 27.14 4.11 1.49
C LYS A 42 27.37 5.42 2.24
N GLU A 43 28.61 5.91 2.26
CA GLU A 43 28.98 7.15 2.90
C GLU A 43 28.20 8.35 2.36
N ALA A 44 28.01 8.45 1.05
CA ALA A 44 27.23 9.51 0.43
C ALA A 44 25.76 9.49 0.89
N VAL A 45 25.13 8.32 0.96
CA VAL A 45 23.74 8.17 1.42
C VAL A 45 23.64 8.52 2.90
N GLU A 46 24.54 8.03 3.74
CA GLU A 46 24.55 8.29 5.18
C GLU A 46 24.74 9.77 5.48
N THR A 47 25.64 10.45 4.73
CA THR A 47 25.92 11.89 4.92
C THR A 47 24.78 12.78 4.40
N ILE A 48 24.24 12.50 3.22
CA ILE A 48 23.23 13.36 2.59
C ILE A 48 21.86 13.20 3.26
N PHE A 49 21.46 11.96 3.57
CA PHE A 49 20.12 11.66 4.08
C PHE A 49 20.09 11.42 5.60
N GLN A 50 21.22 11.39 6.29
CA GLN A 50 21.34 11.17 7.74
C GLN A 50 20.66 9.86 8.21
N VAL A 51 20.81 8.78 7.44
CA VAL A 51 20.24 7.47 7.70
C VAL A 51 21.35 6.42 7.84
N LYS A 52 21.03 5.29 8.48
CA LYS A 52 21.99 4.17 8.58
C LYS A 52 21.75 3.14 7.48
N VAL A 53 22.79 2.82 6.73
CA VAL A 53 22.75 1.88 5.62
C VAL A 53 23.26 0.51 6.06
N ALA A 54 22.39 -0.52 5.94
CA ALA A 54 22.75 -1.91 6.22
C ALA A 54 23.63 -2.50 5.11
N SER A 55 23.21 -2.38 3.84
CA SER A 55 23.94 -2.93 2.71
C SER A 55 23.71 -2.14 1.42
N VAL A 56 24.67 -2.23 0.51
CA VAL A 56 24.61 -1.61 -0.82
C VAL A 56 24.90 -2.63 -1.89
N ASN A 57 23.92 -2.87 -2.78
CA ASN A 57 24.09 -3.67 -3.98
C ASN A 57 24.13 -2.78 -5.22
N THR A 58 25.06 -3.08 -6.14
CA THR A 58 25.23 -2.27 -7.35
C THR A 58 25.02 -3.09 -8.60
N ILE A 59 24.33 -2.50 -9.58
CA ILE A 59 24.09 -3.09 -10.90
C ILE A 59 24.62 -2.11 -11.96
N LYS A 60 25.53 -2.56 -12.79
CA LYS A 60 25.99 -1.81 -13.95
C LYS A 60 24.98 -1.98 -15.08
N VAL A 61 24.54 -0.89 -15.67
CA VAL A 61 23.66 -0.89 -16.85
C VAL A 61 24.46 -0.36 -18.04
N ASP A 62 24.70 -1.24 -18.99
CA ASP A 62 25.50 -0.93 -20.17
C ASP A 62 24.69 -0.15 -21.23
N LYS A 63 25.44 0.38 -22.20
CA LYS A 63 24.87 1.09 -23.33
C LYS A 63 23.99 0.12 -24.14
N LYS A 64 22.81 0.60 -24.54
CA LYS A 64 21.91 -0.14 -25.44
C LYS A 64 21.82 0.61 -26.75
N PRO A 65 21.86 -0.09 -27.90
CA PRO A 65 21.63 0.57 -29.18
C PRO A 65 20.20 1.13 -29.22
N LYS A 66 20.08 2.36 -29.68
CA LYS A 66 18.78 3.04 -29.84
C LYS A 66 18.79 3.82 -31.14
N LYS A 67 17.72 3.63 -31.94
CA LYS A 67 17.49 4.34 -33.19
C LYS A 67 16.42 5.41 -32.95
N VAL A 68 16.71 6.62 -33.40
CA VAL A 68 15.78 7.76 -33.38
C VAL A 68 15.65 8.28 -34.81
N GLY A 69 14.54 7.95 -35.46
CA GLY A 69 14.38 8.22 -36.89
C GLY A 69 15.45 7.51 -37.71
N ARG A 70 16.18 8.27 -38.54
CA ARG A 70 17.30 7.77 -39.36
C ARG A 70 18.63 7.64 -38.62
N PHE A 71 18.75 8.20 -37.43
CA PHE A 71 19.99 8.22 -36.66
C PHE A 71 20.08 7.02 -35.73
N GLN A 72 21.24 6.34 -35.78
CA GLN A 72 21.54 5.24 -34.85
C GLN A 72 22.49 5.76 -33.76
N GLY A 73 22.27 5.34 -32.54
CA GLY A 73 23.07 5.75 -31.38
C GLY A 73 22.98 4.76 -30.24
N PHE A 74 23.52 5.15 -29.11
CA PHE A 74 23.50 4.35 -27.88
C PHE A 74 22.95 5.16 -26.72
N THR A 75 22.22 4.49 -25.81
CA THR A 75 21.84 5.10 -24.54
C THR A 75 23.06 5.24 -23.63
N THR A 76 23.07 6.25 -22.76
CA THR A 76 24.15 6.45 -21.79
C THR A 76 24.16 5.31 -20.76
N ARG A 77 25.34 4.73 -20.52
CA ARG A 77 25.54 3.77 -19.43
C ARG A 77 25.38 4.44 -18.06
N TYR A 78 24.93 3.69 -17.07
CA TYR A 78 24.81 4.17 -15.70
C TYR A 78 24.90 3.01 -14.70
N LYS A 79 25.12 3.33 -13.43
CA LYS A 79 25.11 2.37 -12.33
C LYS A 79 23.86 2.59 -11.49
N LYS A 80 23.16 1.51 -11.12
CA LYS A 80 22.09 1.51 -10.14
C LYS A 80 22.66 1.04 -8.80
N ALA A 81 22.34 1.74 -7.73
CA ALA A 81 22.61 1.30 -6.38
C ALA A 81 21.29 0.97 -5.67
N LEU A 82 21.19 -0.23 -5.14
CA LEU A 82 20.12 -0.66 -4.25
C LEU A 82 20.64 -0.54 -2.83
N VAL A 83 20.10 0.41 -2.10
CA VAL A 83 20.51 0.73 -0.73
C VAL A 83 19.46 0.20 0.23
N THR A 84 19.85 -0.77 1.06
CA THR A 84 19.02 -1.30 2.13
C THR A 84 19.31 -0.52 3.40
N LEU A 85 18.29 0.06 4.02
CA LEU A 85 18.43 0.78 5.27
C LEU A 85 18.29 -0.17 6.47
N SER A 86 19.05 0.10 7.53
CA SER A 86 18.84 -0.52 8.84
C SER A 86 17.92 0.31 9.72
N GLU A 87 18.03 1.65 9.62
CA GLU A 87 17.24 2.59 10.41
C GLU A 87 16.97 3.85 9.58
N GLY A 88 15.78 4.40 9.73
CA GLY A 88 15.35 5.64 9.08
C GLY A 88 14.55 5.43 7.79
N THR A 89 13.94 6.49 7.34
CA THR A 89 13.19 6.56 6.07
C THR A 89 13.74 7.68 5.22
N LEU A 90 13.75 7.51 3.91
CA LEU A 90 14.22 8.53 2.97
C LEU A 90 13.03 9.26 2.37
N ASN A 91 12.89 10.54 2.70
CA ASN A 91 11.90 11.43 2.13
C ASN A 91 12.56 12.28 1.04
N TYR A 92 12.66 11.76 -0.18
CA TYR A 92 13.16 12.49 -1.35
C TYR A 92 12.05 12.84 -2.37
N LEU A 93 10.82 12.40 -2.09
CA LEU A 93 9.65 12.91 -2.78
C LEU A 93 9.14 14.11 -1.99
N PRO A 94 8.83 15.24 -2.65
CA PRO A 94 8.04 16.26 -2.00
C PRO A 94 6.75 15.56 -1.56
N GLU A 95 6.57 15.48 -0.25
CA GLU A 95 5.32 14.97 0.29
C GLU A 95 4.22 15.86 -0.30
N SER A 96 3.40 15.27 -1.13
CA SER A 96 2.11 15.86 -1.45
C SER A 96 1.22 15.72 -0.21
N ASN A 97 1.63 16.44 0.86
CA ASN A 97 0.99 16.42 2.17
C ASN A 97 -0.49 16.85 2.12
N GLU A 98 -0.92 17.42 0.99
CA GLU A 98 -2.31 17.77 0.77
C GLU A 98 -3.16 16.59 0.27
N ALA A 99 -2.64 15.74 -0.62
CA ALA A 99 -3.40 14.60 -1.14
C ALA A 99 -3.56 13.46 -0.09
N ALA A 100 -2.54 13.21 0.73
CA ALA A 100 -2.60 12.19 1.78
C ALA A 100 -3.51 12.60 2.96
N LYS A 101 -3.56 13.90 3.30
CA LYS A 101 -4.50 14.42 4.30
C LYS A 101 -5.94 14.37 3.82
N VAL A 102 -6.20 14.77 2.58
CA VAL A 102 -7.55 14.74 1.99
C VAL A 102 -8.10 13.31 1.93
N VAL A 103 -7.29 12.33 1.50
CA VAL A 103 -7.71 10.92 1.45
C VAL A 103 -7.97 10.35 2.85
N SER A 104 -7.13 10.69 3.84
CA SER A 104 -7.32 10.22 5.22
C SER A 104 -8.50 10.87 5.94
N GLU A 105 -8.84 12.11 5.61
CA GLU A 105 -10.02 12.80 6.12
C GLU A 105 -11.30 12.31 5.45
N GLU A 106 -11.28 12.06 4.14
CA GLU A 106 -12.43 11.47 3.43
C GLU A 106 -12.74 10.04 3.88
N GLU A 107 -11.72 9.23 4.17
CA GLU A 107 -11.95 7.89 4.73
C GLU A 107 -12.49 7.93 6.16
N LYS A 108 -12.05 8.87 7.00
CA LYS A 108 -12.58 9.07 8.36
C LYS A 108 -14.03 9.54 8.31
N THR A 109 -14.35 10.52 7.48
CA THR A 109 -15.72 11.03 7.33
C THR A 109 -16.68 9.97 6.77
N LYS A 110 -16.26 9.20 5.76
CA LYS A 110 -17.02 8.05 5.23
C LYS A 110 -17.24 6.94 6.27
N LYS A 111 -16.26 6.70 7.14
CA LYS A 111 -16.37 5.70 8.20
C LYS A 111 -17.32 6.13 9.32
N GLU A 112 -17.28 7.42 9.70
CA GLU A 112 -18.20 8.00 10.66
C GLU A 112 -19.65 8.09 10.14
N GLU A 113 -19.81 8.46 8.87
CA GLU A 113 -21.14 8.51 8.25
C GLU A 113 -21.76 7.11 8.11
N LYS A 114 -20.94 6.10 7.80
CA LYS A 114 -21.37 4.71 7.74
C LYS A 114 -21.73 4.15 9.14
N ALA A 115 -21.01 4.55 10.17
CA ALA A 115 -21.32 4.19 11.56
C ALA A 115 -22.62 4.86 12.05
N LYS A 116 -22.84 6.16 11.73
CA LYS A 116 -24.08 6.87 12.04
C LYS A 116 -25.29 6.27 11.32
N ARG A 117 -25.16 5.91 10.04
CA ARG A 117 -26.24 5.24 9.29
C ARG A 117 -26.57 3.85 9.83
N ALA A 118 -25.57 3.10 10.31
CA ALA A 118 -25.80 1.80 10.95
C ALA A 118 -26.56 1.92 12.27
N SER A 119 -26.21 2.88 13.13
CA SER A 119 -26.91 3.14 14.40
C SER A 119 -28.34 3.63 14.20
N ASP A 120 -28.60 4.47 13.18
CA ASP A 120 -29.95 4.93 12.84
C ASP A 120 -30.85 3.81 12.30
N VAL A 121 -30.27 2.87 11.54
CA VAL A 121 -31.00 1.69 11.06
C VAL A 121 -31.33 0.76 12.22
N GLU A 122 -30.42 0.51 13.15
CA GLU A 122 -30.68 -0.30 14.34
C GLU A 122 -31.75 0.33 15.25
N ALA A 123 -31.70 1.65 15.46
CA ALA A 123 -32.72 2.36 16.22
C ALA A 123 -34.12 2.28 15.56
N LYS A 124 -34.19 2.37 14.23
CA LYS A 124 -35.45 2.20 13.48
C LYS A 124 -35.98 0.76 13.52
N VAL A 125 -35.10 -0.23 13.47
CA VAL A 125 -35.47 -1.64 13.58
C VAL A 125 -35.95 -1.97 15.00
N ALA A 126 -35.28 -1.46 16.03
CA ALA A 126 -35.68 -1.62 17.42
C ALA A 126 -37.06 -0.98 17.71
N LYS A 127 -37.34 0.23 17.17
CA LYS A 127 -38.66 0.87 17.26
C LYS A 127 -39.74 0.07 16.54
N LYS A 128 -39.46 -0.49 15.35
CA LYS A 128 -40.44 -1.34 14.63
C LYS A 128 -40.72 -2.65 15.34
N LEU A 129 -39.72 -3.27 15.98
CA LEU A 129 -39.90 -4.49 16.76
C LEU A 129 -40.70 -4.22 18.07
N ALA A 130 -40.46 -3.10 18.73
CA ALA A 130 -41.24 -2.68 19.91
C ALA A 130 -42.71 -2.39 19.57
N ALA A 131 -42.96 -1.68 18.44
CA ALA A 131 -44.30 -1.43 17.95
C ALA A 131 -45.07 -2.72 17.54
N LYS A 132 -44.36 -3.72 17.01
CA LYS A 132 -44.98 -4.99 16.65
C LYS A 132 -45.29 -5.90 17.82
N LYS A 133 -44.63 -5.73 18.97
CA LYS A 133 -44.94 -6.44 20.23
C LYS A 133 -46.19 -5.90 20.95
N VAL A 134 -46.60 -4.65 20.67
CA VAL A 134 -47.77 -4.05 21.30
C VAL A 134 -49.09 -4.37 20.56
N SER A 135 -49.02 -4.87 19.31
CA SER A 135 -50.20 -5.11 18.46
C SER A 135 -50.53 -6.60 18.26
N ALA A 136 -50.12 -7.51 19.14
CA ALA A 136 -50.52 -8.90 19.07
C ALA A 136 -51.81 -9.13 19.92
N PRO A 137 -52.99 -9.34 19.30
CA PRO A 137 -54.17 -9.71 20.07
C PRO A 137 -54.07 -11.18 20.51
N LYS A 138 -54.34 -11.40 21.80
CA LYS A 138 -54.62 -12.69 22.39
C LYS A 138 -55.78 -13.34 21.63
N GLN A 139 -55.56 -14.46 20.96
CA GLN A 139 -56.62 -15.42 20.71
C GLN A 139 -56.15 -16.83 21.06
N ALA A 140 -56.85 -17.34 22.03
CA ALA A 140 -56.82 -18.70 22.49
C ALA A 140 -57.54 -19.65 21.50
N GLY A 141 -57.16 -20.89 21.49
CA GLY A 141 -58.09 -21.94 21.12
C GLY A 141 -57.59 -22.98 20.12
N ALA A 142 -57.15 -24.09 20.68
CA ALA A 142 -57.41 -25.49 20.31
C ALA A 142 -57.49 -25.86 18.83
N LYS A 143 -56.65 -26.77 18.41
CA LYS A 143 -57.04 -28.20 18.10
C LYS A 143 -55.87 -28.97 17.50
N ALA A 144 -55.59 -30.07 18.15
CA ALA A 144 -54.75 -31.15 17.66
C ALA A 144 -55.29 -31.72 16.33
N LYS A 145 -54.44 -32.00 15.38
CA LYS A 145 -54.67 -33.02 14.37
C LYS A 145 -53.36 -33.71 13.98
N THR A 146 -53.25 -34.89 14.49
CA THR A 146 -52.40 -36.00 14.08
C THR A 146 -52.51 -36.24 12.58
N VAL A 147 -51.43 -36.27 11.86
CA VAL A 147 -51.34 -36.91 10.54
C VAL A 147 -50.01 -37.64 10.40
N GLN A 148 -50.18 -38.93 10.49
CA GLN A 148 -49.44 -40.09 9.99
C GLN A 148 -48.23 -39.91 9.11
N ARG A 149 -47.17 -40.56 9.59
CA ARG A 149 -46.04 -41.07 8.86
C ARG A 149 -46.48 -41.91 7.65
N ARG A 150 -46.00 -41.59 6.48
CA ARG A 150 -45.90 -42.58 5.38
C ARG A 150 -44.41 -42.89 5.14
N LYS A 151 -44.04 -44.12 5.47
CA LYS A 151 -42.89 -44.86 4.97
C LYS A 151 -43.18 -45.28 3.53
N VAL A 152 -42.27 -45.09 2.65
CA VAL A 152 -42.02 -45.85 1.40
C VAL A 152 -40.49 -45.85 1.28
N GLY A 153 -39.74 -46.84 1.29
CA GLY A 153 -39.73 -48.24 0.97
C GLY A 153 -39.33 -48.50 -0.48
N GLY A 154 -38.09 -49.06 -0.66
CA GLY A 154 -37.68 -49.81 -1.83
C GLY A 154 -37.02 -48.97 -2.96
N GLU A 155 -35.99 -49.33 -3.49
CA GLU A 155 -35.07 -50.37 -3.94
C GLU A 155 -33.82 -49.67 -4.43
#